data_4a59a65e013c1eaf74d7214eab458a9f
#
_entry.id   4a59a65e013c1eaf74d7214eab458a9f
#
_cell.length_a   1.000
_cell.length_b   1.000
_cell.length_c   1.000
_cell.angle_alpha   90.00
_cell.angle_beta   90.00
_cell.angle_gamma   90.00
#
_symmetry.space_group_name_H-M   'P 1'
#
loop_
_entity.id
_entity.type
_entity.pdbx_description
1 polymer ?
#
loop_
_entity_poly.entity_id
_entity_poly.type
_entity_poly.pdbx_seq_one_letter_code
_entity_poly.pdbx_strand_id
1 'polypeptide(L)'
;MWILFAFGSALFAGLTSILAKCGIKNTDSNTATAIRTIIVLIFSWIMVFLVGAQHGIGSVSAKTWTFLILSGLATGASWLCYFRALQIGDVDKVVPVDKSSAILSILLAFLFLHESISPLKLLCVLLIGAGTYLMITKKETSSENSGKKGWSWFFYALGSAVFASLTSILGKVGIENIDSNLGTAIRTIVVLIMAWIVVFVTKKQDSVRTIDHRELGFICLSGLATGASWLCYYRALQDGLASVVVPIDKLSILVTILFSYLVFHEKLGKKEAGGLVLIVVGTLGMLV
;
A
#
# COMPACT_ATOMS: atom_id res chain seq x y z
N MET A 1 21.87 4.26 -2.84
CA MET A 1 21.31 2.91 -2.90
C MET A 1 19.81 2.88 -2.59
N TRP A 2 19.33 3.50 -1.50
CA TRP A 2 17.92 3.47 -1.10
C TRP A 2 16.94 3.96 -2.18
N ILE A 3 17.32 4.95 -3.01
CA ILE A 3 16.50 5.45 -4.13
C ILE A 3 16.19 4.33 -5.14
N LEU A 4 17.17 3.48 -5.47
CA LEU A 4 16.94 2.34 -6.37
C LEU A 4 15.92 1.36 -5.79
N PHE A 5 16.00 1.10 -4.48
CA PHE A 5 15.02 0.27 -3.79
C PHE A 5 13.62 0.93 -3.77
N ALA A 6 13.53 2.25 -3.59
CA ALA A 6 12.26 2.96 -3.64
C ALA A 6 11.59 2.86 -5.02
N PHE A 7 12.34 3.07 -6.11
CA PHE A 7 11.83 2.88 -7.47
C PHE A 7 11.54 1.40 -7.78
N GLY A 8 12.36 0.47 -7.29
CA GLY A 8 12.10 -0.96 -7.37
C GLY A 8 10.78 -1.35 -6.69
N SER A 9 10.51 -0.79 -5.50
CA SER A 9 9.23 -0.94 -4.82
C SER A 9 8.07 -0.46 -5.69
N ALA A 10 8.16 0.74 -6.25
CA ALA A 10 7.13 1.29 -7.13
C ALA A 10 6.87 0.42 -8.37
N LEU A 11 7.93 -0.10 -8.99
CA LEU A 11 7.82 -1.00 -10.14
C LEU A 11 7.06 -2.28 -9.77
N PHE A 12 7.50 -2.98 -8.72
CA PHE A 12 6.86 -4.21 -8.27
C PHE A 12 5.45 -3.97 -7.73
N ALA A 13 5.17 -2.84 -7.08
CA ALA A 13 3.82 -2.47 -6.65
C ALA A 13 2.87 -2.26 -7.84
N GLY A 14 3.36 -1.65 -8.93
CA GLY A 14 2.62 -1.53 -10.18
C GLY A 14 2.32 -2.90 -10.80
N LEU A 15 3.32 -3.78 -10.89
CA LEU A 15 3.14 -5.16 -11.37
C LEU A 15 2.14 -5.93 -10.50
N THR A 16 2.21 -5.77 -9.16
CA THR A 16 1.23 -6.36 -8.24
C THR A 16 -0.19 -6.00 -8.61
N SER A 17 -0.45 -4.71 -8.85
CA SER A 17 -1.80 -4.21 -9.16
C SER A 17 -2.35 -4.83 -10.45
N ILE A 18 -1.51 -4.99 -11.46
CA ILE A 18 -1.87 -5.56 -12.76
C ILE A 18 -2.17 -7.05 -12.63
N LEU A 19 -1.26 -7.80 -12.01
CA LEU A 19 -1.41 -9.24 -11.79
C LEU A 19 -2.63 -9.53 -10.91
N ALA A 20 -2.86 -8.70 -9.87
CA ALA A 20 -4.05 -8.80 -9.04
C ALA A 20 -5.34 -8.57 -9.86
N LYS A 21 -5.38 -7.55 -10.74
CA LYS A 21 -6.53 -7.31 -11.62
C LYS A 21 -6.86 -8.52 -12.50
N CYS A 22 -5.83 -9.25 -12.95
CA CYS A 22 -6.01 -10.50 -13.71
C CYS A 22 -6.50 -11.66 -12.83
N GLY A 23 -6.06 -11.72 -11.56
CA GLY A 23 -6.37 -12.81 -10.65
C GLY A 23 -7.69 -12.69 -9.88
N ILE A 24 -8.36 -11.51 -9.93
CA ILE A 24 -9.60 -11.24 -9.16
C ILE A 24 -10.83 -11.07 -10.05
N LYS A 25 -10.86 -11.68 -11.23
CA LYS A 25 -12.03 -11.54 -12.13
C LYS A 25 -13.30 -12.15 -11.51
N ASN A 26 -13.19 -13.34 -10.96
CA ASN A 26 -14.28 -14.08 -10.32
C ASN A 26 -14.00 -14.35 -8.83
N THR A 27 -12.73 -14.25 -8.40
CA THR A 27 -12.31 -14.49 -7.02
C THR A 27 -12.57 -13.25 -6.15
N ASP A 28 -13.09 -13.46 -4.93
CA ASP A 28 -13.26 -12.38 -3.96
C ASP A 28 -11.92 -11.72 -3.62
N SER A 29 -11.90 -10.39 -3.61
CA SER A 29 -10.69 -9.58 -3.42
C SER A 29 -10.02 -9.80 -2.05
N ASN A 30 -10.80 -10.04 -0.98
CA ASN A 30 -10.27 -10.26 0.36
C ASN A 30 -9.57 -11.62 0.43
N THR A 31 -10.23 -12.65 -0.13
CA THR A 31 -9.68 -14.01 -0.24
C THR A 31 -8.40 -14.02 -1.08
N ALA A 32 -8.41 -13.36 -2.24
CA ALA A 32 -7.21 -13.21 -3.08
C ALA A 32 -6.07 -12.50 -2.33
N THR A 33 -6.39 -11.48 -1.53
CA THR A 33 -5.41 -10.75 -0.71
C THR A 33 -4.83 -11.64 0.38
N ALA A 34 -5.63 -12.45 1.05
CA ALA A 34 -5.14 -13.38 2.08
C ALA A 34 -4.22 -14.45 1.50
N ILE A 35 -4.59 -15.06 0.37
CA ILE A 35 -3.75 -16.05 -0.33
C ILE A 35 -2.45 -15.41 -0.82
N ARG A 36 -2.52 -14.24 -1.44
CA ARG A 36 -1.34 -13.47 -1.85
C ARG A 36 -0.40 -13.21 -0.68
N THR A 37 -0.93 -12.87 0.49
CA THR A 37 -0.11 -12.60 1.68
C THR A 37 0.61 -13.85 2.19
N ILE A 38 0.07 -15.06 1.99
CA ILE A 38 0.81 -16.31 2.24
C ILE A 38 2.07 -16.37 1.36
N ILE A 39 1.94 -16.07 0.07
CA ILE A 39 3.07 -16.07 -0.86
C ILE A 39 4.09 -15.00 -0.48
N VAL A 40 3.63 -13.79 -0.08
CA VAL A 40 4.51 -12.74 0.44
C VAL A 40 5.30 -13.21 1.65
N LEU A 41 4.64 -13.89 2.59
CA LEU A 41 5.31 -14.42 3.79
C LEU A 41 6.39 -15.44 3.44
N ILE A 42 6.05 -16.43 2.62
CA ILE A 42 7.00 -17.45 2.17
C ILE A 42 8.19 -16.80 1.47
N PHE A 43 7.94 -15.88 0.53
CA PHE A 43 8.99 -15.18 -0.19
C PHE A 43 9.87 -14.35 0.73
N SER A 44 9.29 -13.63 1.69
CA SER A 44 10.05 -12.83 2.68
C SER A 44 10.96 -13.70 3.54
N TRP A 45 10.50 -14.87 3.99
CA TRP A 45 11.34 -15.79 4.76
C TRP A 45 12.44 -16.43 3.91
N ILE A 46 12.16 -16.79 2.65
CA ILE A 46 13.20 -17.23 1.72
C ILE A 46 14.30 -16.18 1.62
N MET A 47 13.96 -14.89 1.47
CA MET A 47 14.93 -13.81 1.40
C MET A 47 15.71 -13.64 2.72
N VAL A 48 15.06 -13.79 3.88
CA VAL A 48 15.72 -13.78 5.19
C VAL A 48 16.81 -14.87 5.26
N PHE A 49 16.51 -16.09 4.81
CA PHE A 49 17.48 -17.18 4.80
C PHE A 49 18.60 -16.97 3.78
N LEU A 50 18.29 -16.45 2.59
CA LEU A 50 19.29 -16.18 1.54
C LEU A 50 20.31 -15.11 1.97
N VAL A 51 19.85 -14.08 2.69
CA VAL A 51 20.71 -12.98 3.18
C VAL A 51 21.39 -13.34 4.50
N GLY A 52 20.99 -14.45 5.16
CA GLY A 52 21.53 -14.85 6.46
C GLY A 52 20.98 -14.04 7.64
N ALA A 53 19.90 -13.27 7.45
CA ALA A 53 19.34 -12.38 8.47
C ALA A 53 18.62 -13.11 9.61
N GLN A 54 18.37 -14.43 9.49
CA GLN A 54 17.74 -15.26 10.54
C GLN A 54 18.55 -15.28 11.84
N HIS A 55 19.86 -15.11 11.77
CA HIS A 55 20.72 -15.06 12.97
C HIS A 55 20.41 -13.84 13.87
N GLY A 56 19.82 -12.79 13.29
CA GLY A 56 19.39 -11.59 14.01
C GLY A 56 18.13 -11.75 14.86
N ILE A 57 17.36 -12.86 14.73
CA ILE A 57 16.07 -13.02 15.44
C ILE A 57 16.26 -12.96 16.97
N GLY A 58 17.31 -13.59 17.51
CA GLY A 58 17.58 -13.62 18.94
C GLY A 58 17.99 -12.26 19.54
N SER A 59 18.43 -11.31 18.69
CA SER A 59 18.86 -9.97 19.11
C SER A 59 17.78 -8.90 18.91
N VAL A 60 16.59 -9.27 18.41
CA VAL A 60 15.49 -8.33 18.18
C VAL A 60 14.99 -7.77 19.51
N SER A 61 15.06 -6.45 19.68
CA SER A 61 14.62 -5.79 20.91
C SER A 61 13.09 -5.82 21.08
N ALA A 62 12.62 -5.72 22.33
CA ALA A 62 11.19 -5.61 22.62
C ALA A 62 10.54 -4.39 21.92
N LYS A 63 11.28 -3.28 21.80
CA LYS A 63 10.85 -2.09 21.04
C LYS A 63 10.58 -2.45 19.58
N THR A 64 11.52 -3.11 18.92
CA THR A 64 11.41 -3.57 17.53
C THR A 64 10.19 -4.48 17.33
N TRP A 65 10.02 -5.50 18.17
CA TRP A 65 8.85 -6.38 18.13
C TRP A 65 7.55 -5.60 18.22
N THR A 66 7.45 -4.68 19.19
CA THR A 66 6.25 -3.85 19.38
C THR A 66 5.93 -3.03 18.13
N PHE A 67 6.91 -2.33 17.56
CA PHE A 67 6.67 -1.50 16.39
C PHE A 67 6.33 -2.29 15.12
N LEU A 68 6.94 -3.46 14.91
CA LEU A 68 6.62 -4.34 13.79
C LEU A 68 5.21 -4.94 13.91
N ILE A 69 4.84 -5.38 15.12
CA ILE A 69 3.48 -5.88 15.39
C ILE A 69 2.45 -4.76 15.17
N LEU A 70 2.68 -3.58 15.75
CA LEU A 70 1.79 -2.42 15.56
C LEU A 70 1.67 -2.02 14.09
N SER A 71 2.77 -2.05 13.33
CA SER A 71 2.74 -1.79 11.88
C SER A 71 1.89 -2.82 11.13
N GLY A 72 2.01 -4.10 11.47
CA GLY A 72 1.18 -5.16 10.89
C GLY A 72 -0.30 -5.01 11.24
N LEU A 73 -0.62 -4.73 12.51
CA LEU A 73 -1.97 -4.46 12.98
C LEU A 73 -2.57 -3.22 12.31
N ALA A 74 -1.78 -2.14 12.16
CA ALA A 74 -2.21 -0.93 11.47
C ALA A 74 -2.58 -1.22 10.00
N THR A 75 -1.81 -2.09 9.32
CA THR A 75 -2.16 -2.54 7.95
C THR A 75 -3.53 -3.21 7.92
N GLY A 76 -3.77 -4.16 8.82
CA GLY A 76 -5.05 -4.85 8.89
C GLY A 76 -6.21 -3.95 9.29
N ALA A 77 -6.00 -3.05 10.25
CA ALA A 77 -6.99 -2.06 10.66
C ALA A 77 -7.35 -1.11 9.50
N SER A 78 -6.34 -0.67 8.72
CA SER A 78 -6.57 0.11 7.50
C SER A 78 -7.47 -0.65 6.53
N TRP A 79 -7.20 -1.92 6.25
CA TRP A 79 -8.04 -2.73 5.35
C TRP A 79 -9.47 -2.89 5.86
N LEU A 80 -9.66 -3.19 7.14
CA LEU A 80 -11.00 -3.30 7.74
C LEU A 80 -11.79 -1.99 7.61
N CYS A 81 -11.15 -0.87 7.93
CA CYS A 81 -11.76 0.46 7.79
C CYS A 81 -12.10 0.78 6.32
N TYR A 82 -11.17 0.50 5.40
CA TYR A 82 -11.36 0.74 3.97
C TYR A 82 -12.54 -0.04 3.40
N PHE A 83 -12.57 -1.36 3.64
CA PHE A 83 -13.66 -2.19 3.15
C PHE A 83 -15.01 -1.81 3.79
N ARG A 84 -15.01 -1.42 5.06
CA ARG A 84 -16.24 -0.92 5.69
C ARG A 84 -16.69 0.40 5.09
N ALA A 85 -15.78 1.31 4.82
CA ALA A 85 -16.08 2.57 4.13
C ALA A 85 -16.71 2.33 2.75
N LEU A 86 -16.14 1.39 1.96
CA LEU A 86 -16.67 1.01 0.65
C LEU A 86 -18.06 0.38 0.71
N GLN A 87 -18.38 -0.37 1.77
CA GLN A 87 -19.71 -0.97 1.94
C GLN A 87 -20.82 0.07 2.19
N ILE A 88 -20.51 1.14 2.90
CA ILE A 88 -21.50 2.13 3.36
C ILE A 88 -21.40 3.48 2.65
N GLY A 89 -20.31 3.72 1.92
CA GLY A 89 -20.03 4.96 1.17
C GLY A 89 -20.00 4.74 -0.33
N ASP A 90 -19.85 5.84 -1.04
CA ASP A 90 -19.64 5.84 -2.48
C ASP A 90 -18.14 5.70 -2.77
N VAL A 91 -17.76 4.83 -3.69
CA VAL A 91 -16.35 4.55 -4.03
C VAL A 91 -15.61 5.83 -4.40
N ASP A 92 -16.26 6.70 -5.19
CA ASP A 92 -15.70 7.98 -5.66
C ASP A 92 -15.37 8.97 -4.52
N LYS A 93 -15.98 8.77 -3.34
CA LYS A 93 -15.73 9.59 -2.14
C LYS A 93 -14.75 8.91 -1.19
N VAL A 94 -14.83 7.60 -1.05
CA VAL A 94 -13.99 6.80 -0.13
C VAL A 94 -12.54 6.76 -0.60
N VAL A 95 -12.32 6.47 -1.89
CA VAL A 95 -10.96 6.31 -2.45
C VAL A 95 -10.11 7.58 -2.31
N PRO A 96 -10.58 8.80 -2.58
CA PRO A 96 -9.82 10.02 -2.34
C PRO A 96 -9.34 10.17 -0.89
N VAL A 97 -10.25 9.91 0.05
CA VAL A 97 -9.92 10.02 1.48
C VAL A 97 -8.86 9.00 1.86
N ASP A 98 -8.96 7.75 1.41
CA ASP A 98 -7.95 6.72 1.66
C ASP A 98 -6.59 7.08 1.05
N LYS A 99 -6.57 7.61 -0.19
CA LYS A 99 -5.32 8.03 -0.87
C LYS A 99 -4.64 9.20 -0.18
N SER A 100 -5.33 9.99 0.64
CA SER A 100 -4.71 11.03 1.46
C SER A 100 -3.72 10.46 2.49
N SER A 101 -3.70 9.14 2.71
CA SER A 101 -2.71 8.44 3.54
C SER A 101 -1.27 8.75 3.14
N ALA A 102 -0.98 9.02 1.87
CA ALA A 102 0.36 9.42 1.42
C ALA A 102 0.77 10.77 2.03
N ILE A 103 -0.14 11.75 2.01
CA ILE A 103 0.09 13.08 2.62
C ILE A 103 0.24 12.92 4.14
N LEU A 104 -0.64 12.14 4.78
CA LEU A 104 -0.57 11.87 6.21
C LEU A 104 0.75 11.19 6.58
N SER A 105 1.27 10.24 5.77
CA SER A 105 2.57 9.61 6.01
C SER A 105 3.71 10.62 5.99
N ILE A 106 3.69 11.58 5.05
CA ILE A 106 4.70 12.63 4.97
C ILE A 106 4.62 13.54 6.22
N LEU A 107 3.41 13.96 6.59
CA LEU A 107 3.20 14.80 7.79
C LEU A 107 3.63 14.07 9.06
N LEU A 108 3.32 12.79 9.20
CA LEU A 108 3.74 11.97 10.34
C LEU A 108 5.26 11.76 10.35
N ALA A 109 5.92 11.65 9.19
CA ALA A 109 7.37 11.56 9.10
C ALA A 109 8.03 12.86 9.63
N PHE A 110 7.49 14.01 9.28
CA PHE A 110 7.94 15.28 9.84
C PHE A 110 7.74 15.35 11.35
N LEU A 111 6.58 14.90 11.85
CA LEU A 111 6.22 15.03 13.26
C LEU A 111 6.94 14.01 14.16
N PHE A 112 6.96 12.74 13.77
CA PHE A 112 7.45 11.65 14.62
C PHE A 112 8.89 11.23 14.31
N LEU A 113 9.36 11.38 13.07
CA LEU A 113 10.72 11.04 12.67
C LEU A 113 11.63 12.27 12.66
N HIS A 114 11.09 13.45 12.99
CA HIS A 114 11.81 14.73 12.99
C HIS A 114 12.52 15.02 11.66
N GLU A 115 11.93 14.57 10.52
CA GLU A 115 12.47 14.87 9.21
C GLU A 115 12.34 16.36 8.90
N SER A 116 13.32 16.97 8.23
CA SER A 116 13.32 18.39 7.94
C SER A 116 12.24 18.79 6.96
N ILE A 117 11.48 19.85 7.29
CA ILE A 117 10.50 20.47 6.39
C ILE A 117 11.18 21.67 5.73
N SER A 118 11.26 21.67 4.40
CA SER A 118 11.60 22.86 3.63
C SER A 118 10.36 23.43 2.93
N PRO A 119 10.32 24.71 2.57
CA PRO A 119 9.20 25.28 1.79
C PRO A 119 8.96 24.53 0.48
N LEU A 120 10.04 24.03 -0.14
CA LEU A 120 9.96 23.19 -1.36
C LEU A 120 9.24 21.88 -1.09
N LYS A 121 9.57 21.18 0.00
CA LYS A 121 8.88 19.94 0.39
C LYS A 121 7.40 20.16 0.66
N LEU A 122 7.04 21.29 1.30
CA LEU A 122 5.64 21.64 1.52
C LEU A 122 4.90 21.85 0.19
N LEU A 123 5.51 22.55 -0.77
CA LEU A 123 4.95 22.70 -2.12
C LEU A 123 4.78 21.34 -2.80
N CYS A 124 5.76 20.45 -2.69
CA CYS A 124 5.68 19.09 -3.25
C CYS A 124 4.52 18.28 -2.64
N VAL A 125 4.28 18.38 -1.33
CA VAL A 125 3.11 17.75 -0.66
C VAL A 125 1.81 18.27 -1.25
N LEU A 126 1.69 19.58 -1.46
CA LEU A 126 0.50 20.17 -2.07
C LEU A 126 0.29 19.70 -3.51
N LEU A 127 1.37 19.60 -4.31
CA LEU A 127 1.31 19.08 -5.68
C LEU A 127 0.88 17.61 -5.70
N ILE A 128 1.43 16.76 -4.83
CA ILE A 128 1.03 15.35 -4.70
C ILE A 128 -0.45 15.24 -4.30
N GLY A 129 -0.90 16.06 -3.35
CA GLY A 129 -2.29 16.11 -2.91
C GLY A 129 -3.24 16.53 -4.02
N ALA A 130 -2.96 17.63 -4.70
CA ALA A 130 -3.75 18.12 -5.83
C ALA A 130 -3.76 17.11 -6.98
N GLY A 131 -2.61 16.52 -7.31
CA GLY A 131 -2.49 15.48 -8.34
C GLY A 131 -3.30 14.23 -7.99
N THR A 132 -3.23 13.76 -6.75
CA THR A 132 -4.03 12.63 -6.26
C THR A 132 -5.52 12.93 -6.37
N TYR A 133 -5.95 14.12 -5.95
CA TYR A 133 -7.34 14.55 -6.06
C TYR A 133 -7.83 14.57 -7.52
N LEU A 134 -7.03 15.14 -8.45
CA LEU A 134 -7.38 15.18 -9.87
C LEU A 134 -7.49 13.80 -10.52
N MET A 135 -6.66 12.85 -10.09
CA MET A 135 -6.71 11.48 -10.60
C MET A 135 -7.93 10.71 -10.15
N ILE A 136 -8.54 11.08 -9.04
CA ILE A 136 -9.68 10.36 -8.47
C ILE A 136 -11.00 10.95 -8.96
N THR A 137 -11.00 12.21 -9.42
CA THR A 137 -12.20 12.85 -9.95
C THR A 137 -12.58 12.29 -11.33
N LYS A 138 -13.35 11.20 -11.33
CA LYS A 138 -14.44 10.80 -12.21
C LYS A 138 -14.28 9.79 -13.34
N LYS A 139 -15.12 8.75 -13.18
CA LYS A 139 -16.19 8.46 -14.16
C LYS A 139 -17.52 8.69 -13.44
N GLU A 140 -18.33 9.64 -13.93
CA GLU A 140 -19.75 9.72 -13.59
C GLU A 140 -20.45 8.47 -14.16
N THR A 141 -20.58 7.45 -13.34
CA THR A 141 -21.65 6.49 -13.52
C THR A 141 -22.78 6.94 -12.62
N SER A 142 -23.77 7.56 -13.25
CA SER A 142 -25.05 7.86 -12.68
C SER A 142 -25.64 6.63 -12.00
N SER A 143 -25.55 6.56 -10.69
CA SER A 143 -26.45 5.77 -9.87
C SER A 143 -27.21 6.73 -8.95
N GLU A 144 -28.37 7.16 -9.48
CA GLU A 144 -29.46 7.71 -8.69
C GLU A 144 -29.90 6.67 -7.66
N ASN A 145 -29.40 6.79 -6.44
CA ASN A 145 -30.05 6.35 -5.21
C ASN A 145 -29.29 6.91 -4.00
N SER A 146 -29.32 8.25 -3.86
CA SER A 146 -28.82 8.92 -2.67
C SER A 146 -29.89 8.93 -1.57
N GLY A 147 -30.17 7.78 -0.97
CA GLY A 147 -30.66 7.77 0.40
C GLY A 147 -29.62 8.44 1.30
N LYS A 148 -30.06 9.24 2.29
CA LYS A 148 -29.21 9.96 3.25
C LYS A 148 -28.19 9.01 3.90
N LYS A 149 -27.06 8.73 3.22
CA LYS A 149 -25.95 7.99 3.81
C LYS A 149 -25.30 8.91 4.84
N GLY A 150 -25.37 8.55 6.11
CA GLY A 150 -24.77 9.34 7.19
C GLY A 150 -23.24 9.48 6.99
N TRP A 151 -22.61 10.37 7.77
CA TRP A 151 -21.16 10.65 7.71
C TRP A 151 -20.27 9.48 8.15
N SER A 152 -20.85 8.33 8.51
CA SER A 152 -20.10 7.16 8.99
C SER A 152 -19.05 6.65 8.01
N TRP A 153 -19.32 6.68 6.69
CA TRP A 153 -18.36 6.28 5.68
C TRP A 153 -17.07 7.11 5.73
N PHE A 154 -17.20 8.42 6.00
CA PHE A 154 -16.07 9.34 6.06
C PHE A 154 -15.13 9.00 7.23
N PHE A 155 -15.67 8.70 8.42
CA PHE A 155 -14.86 8.32 9.57
C PHE A 155 -14.11 7.00 9.33
N TYR A 156 -14.74 6.03 8.68
CA TYR A 156 -14.06 4.79 8.29
C TYR A 156 -12.98 5.04 7.22
N ALA A 157 -13.25 5.85 6.20
CA ALA A 157 -12.26 6.19 5.17
C ALA A 157 -11.07 6.97 5.77
N LEU A 158 -11.33 7.93 6.66
CA LEU A 158 -10.29 8.66 7.37
C LEU A 158 -9.48 7.73 8.30
N GLY A 159 -10.15 6.83 9.02
CA GLY A 159 -9.51 5.80 9.83
C GLY A 159 -8.58 4.92 8.99
N SER A 160 -9.03 4.50 7.80
CA SER A 160 -8.18 3.76 6.85
C SER A 160 -6.92 4.56 6.49
N ALA A 161 -7.07 5.82 6.11
CA ALA A 161 -5.94 6.68 5.75
C ALA A 161 -4.95 6.88 6.93
N VAL A 162 -5.45 7.07 8.14
CA VAL A 162 -4.62 7.19 9.35
C VAL A 162 -3.86 5.89 9.62
N PHE A 163 -4.52 4.73 9.62
CA PHE A 163 -3.86 3.46 9.84
C PHE A 163 -2.88 3.11 8.72
N ALA A 164 -3.20 3.43 7.46
CA ALA A 164 -2.27 3.24 6.34
C ALA A 164 -1.00 4.08 6.49
N SER A 165 -1.12 5.33 6.95
CA SER A 165 0.03 6.18 7.20
C SER A 165 0.86 5.71 8.39
N LEU A 166 0.22 5.27 9.47
CA LEU A 166 0.89 4.68 10.64
C LEU A 166 1.67 3.41 10.27
N THR A 167 1.18 2.61 9.34
CA THR A 167 1.87 1.40 8.85
C THR A 167 3.32 1.70 8.44
N SER A 168 3.53 2.76 7.65
CA SER A 168 4.86 3.13 7.14
C SER A 168 5.77 3.68 8.25
N ILE A 169 5.23 4.55 9.11
CA ILE A 169 6.01 5.17 10.20
C ILE A 169 6.40 4.14 11.26
N LEU A 170 5.46 3.34 11.73
CA LEU A 170 5.73 2.28 12.70
C LEU A 170 6.68 1.22 12.11
N GLY A 171 6.51 0.88 10.83
CA GLY A 171 7.39 -0.02 10.12
C GLY A 171 8.82 0.52 10.05
N LYS A 172 9.01 1.80 9.72
CA LYS A 172 10.33 2.43 9.68
C LYS A 172 11.02 2.38 11.06
N VAL A 173 10.31 2.76 12.11
CA VAL A 173 10.87 2.68 13.49
C VAL A 173 11.18 1.22 13.87
N GLY A 174 10.34 0.28 13.45
CA GLY A 174 10.51 -1.15 13.74
C GLY A 174 11.73 -1.78 13.07
N ILE A 175 12.18 -1.28 11.91
CA ILE A 175 13.34 -1.83 11.17
C ILE A 175 14.63 -1.08 11.42
N GLU A 176 14.65 -0.08 12.31
CA GLU A 176 15.82 0.81 12.52
C GLU A 176 17.10 0.05 12.90
N ASN A 177 16.97 -0.98 13.74
CA ASN A 177 18.10 -1.71 14.32
C ASN A 177 18.14 -3.20 13.95
N ILE A 178 17.46 -3.62 12.92
CA ILE A 178 17.47 -4.99 12.41
C ILE A 178 17.57 -4.99 10.88
N ASP A 179 17.91 -6.14 10.29
CA ASP A 179 17.83 -6.28 8.85
C ASP A 179 16.40 -6.07 8.33
N SER A 180 16.24 -5.27 7.27
CA SER A 180 14.93 -4.91 6.73
C SER A 180 14.13 -6.10 6.19
N ASN A 181 14.82 -7.16 5.69
CA ASN A 181 14.16 -8.38 5.24
C ASN A 181 13.56 -9.12 6.44
N LEU A 182 14.32 -9.21 7.55
CA LEU A 182 13.83 -9.83 8.79
C LEU A 182 12.64 -9.05 9.35
N GLY A 183 12.73 -7.71 9.40
CA GLY A 183 11.61 -6.86 9.83
C GLY A 183 10.37 -7.03 8.97
N THR A 184 10.54 -7.11 7.65
CA THR A 184 9.44 -7.34 6.71
C THR A 184 8.81 -8.72 6.92
N ALA A 185 9.61 -9.77 7.12
CA ALA A 185 9.10 -11.14 7.34
C ALA A 185 8.31 -11.23 8.66
N ILE A 186 8.84 -10.70 9.77
CA ILE A 186 8.15 -10.67 11.07
C ILE A 186 6.81 -9.93 10.96
N ARG A 187 6.83 -8.73 10.39
CA ARG A 187 5.63 -7.92 10.19
C ARG A 187 4.59 -8.64 9.32
N THR A 188 5.03 -9.35 8.29
CA THR A 188 4.13 -10.04 7.35
C THR A 188 3.37 -11.17 8.03
N ILE A 189 3.89 -11.79 9.09
CA ILE A 189 3.14 -12.76 9.90
C ILE A 189 1.87 -12.10 10.47
N VAL A 190 2.02 -10.92 11.07
CA VAL A 190 0.88 -10.17 11.64
C VAL A 190 -0.10 -9.75 10.55
N VAL A 191 0.42 -9.27 9.41
CA VAL A 191 -0.42 -8.89 8.26
C VAL A 191 -1.20 -10.09 7.72
N LEU A 192 -0.60 -11.28 7.67
CA LEU A 192 -1.30 -12.51 7.25
C LEU A 192 -2.44 -12.86 8.20
N ILE A 193 -2.21 -12.80 9.51
CA ILE A 193 -3.26 -13.03 10.52
C ILE A 193 -4.41 -12.04 10.29
N MET A 194 -4.09 -10.76 10.13
CA MET A 194 -5.10 -9.73 9.88
C MET A 194 -5.85 -9.93 8.55
N ALA A 195 -5.16 -10.36 7.49
CA ALA A 195 -5.79 -10.68 6.21
C ALA A 195 -6.85 -11.79 6.35
N TRP A 196 -6.53 -12.85 7.09
CA TRP A 196 -7.50 -13.92 7.35
C TRP A 196 -8.63 -13.47 8.27
N ILE A 197 -8.37 -12.61 9.26
CA ILE A 197 -9.43 -11.99 10.07
C ILE A 197 -10.41 -11.24 9.16
N VAL A 198 -9.91 -10.48 8.17
CA VAL A 198 -10.75 -9.78 7.19
C VAL A 198 -11.62 -10.78 6.40
N VAL A 199 -11.05 -11.89 5.93
CA VAL A 199 -11.80 -12.95 5.21
C VAL A 199 -12.92 -13.53 6.08
N PHE A 200 -12.65 -13.84 7.35
CA PHE A 200 -13.65 -14.37 8.27
C PHE A 200 -14.74 -13.35 8.62
N VAL A 201 -14.36 -12.11 8.92
CA VAL A 201 -15.32 -11.02 9.22
C VAL A 201 -16.23 -10.72 8.04
N THR A 202 -15.69 -10.80 6.81
CA THR A 202 -16.49 -10.60 5.59
C THR A 202 -17.22 -11.86 5.13
N LYS A 203 -17.07 -12.99 5.82
CA LYS A 203 -17.68 -14.30 5.52
C LYS A 203 -17.36 -14.79 4.09
N LYS A 204 -16.11 -14.62 3.65
CA LYS A 204 -15.65 -14.98 2.31
C LYS A 204 -14.74 -16.22 2.26
N GLN A 205 -14.68 -16.99 3.36
CA GLN A 205 -13.83 -18.20 3.44
C GLN A 205 -14.19 -19.27 2.40
N ASP A 206 -15.45 -19.37 2.00
CA ASP A 206 -15.89 -20.37 1.01
C ASP A 206 -15.37 -20.06 -0.40
N SER A 207 -15.04 -18.79 -0.69
CA SER A 207 -14.45 -18.39 -1.96
C SER A 207 -13.09 -19.05 -2.22
N VAL A 208 -12.39 -19.53 -1.20
CA VAL A 208 -11.10 -20.26 -1.36
C VAL A 208 -11.27 -21.53 -2.22
N ARG A 209 -12.41 -22.22 -2.09
CA ARG A 209 -12.68 -23.49 -2.77
C ARG A 209 -13.10 -23.32 -4.24
N THR A 210 -13.49 -22.12 -4.63
CA THR A 210 -14.04 -21.83 -5.96
C THR A 210 -13.05 -21.09 -6.87
N ILE A 211 -11.79 -20.95 -6.43
CA ILE A 211 -10.77 -20.23 -7.21
C ILE A 211 -10.34 -21.06 -8.41
N ASP A 212 -10.41 -20.47 -9.61
CA ASP A 212 -9.87 -21.08 -10.82
C ASP A 212 -8.34 -21.13 -10.80
N HIS A 213 -7.76 -22.20 -11.37
CA HIS A 213 -6.30 -22.41 -11.41
C HIS A 213 -5.54 -21.28 -12.10
N ARG A 214 -6.13 -20.64 -13.12
CA ARG A 214 -5.53 -19.46 -13.79
C ARG A 214 -5.51 -18.23 -12.87
N GLU A 215 -6.62 -17.96 -12.17
CA GLU A 215 -6.71 -16.87 -11.21
C GLU A 215 -5.74 -17.09 -10.05
N LEU A 216 -5.65 -18.32 -9.54
CA LEU A 216 -4.68 -18.70 -8.51
C LEU A 216 -3.23 -18.44 -8.96
N GLY A 217 -2.89 -18.77 -10.21
CA GLY A 217 -1.57 -18.48 -10.79
C GLY A 217 -1.27 -16.97 -10.79
N PHE A 218 -2.22 -16.13 -11.21
CA PHE A 218 -2.05 -14.68 -11.17
C PHE A 218 -1.98 -14.13 -9.74
N ILE A 219 -2.75 -14.68 -8.81
CA ILE A 219 -2.70 -14.31 -7.39
C ILE A 219 -1.32 -14.65 -6.82
N CYS A 220 -0.75 -15.83 -7.12
CA CYS A 220 0.59 -16.22 -6.69
C CYS A 220 1.67 -15.29 -7.27
N LEU A 221 1.64 -14.99 -8.56
CA LEU A 221 2.58 -14.06 -9.20
C LEU A 221 2.46 -12.65 -8.61
N SER A 222 1.22 -12.19 -8.35
CA SER A 222 0.96 -10.95 -7.63
C SER A 222 1.56 -10.97 -6.21
N GLY A 223 1.52 -12.13 -5.54
CA GLY A 223 2.16 -12.33 -4.24
C GLY A 223 3.67 -12.16 -4.28
N LEU A 224 4.34 -12.76 -5.27
CA LEU A 224 5.77 -12.59 -5.47
C LEU A 224 6.14 -11.13 -5.76
N ALA A 225 5.39 -10.47 -6.64
CA ALA A 225 5.59 -9.05 -6.93
C ALA A 225 5.36 -8.18 -5.69
N THR A 226 4.32 -8.47 -4.88
CA THR A 226 4.07 -7.76 -3.61
C THR A 226 5.22 -7.96 -2.63
N GLY A 227 5.72 -9.19 -2.49
CA GLY A 227 6.85 -9.51 -1.62
C GLY A 227 8.11 -8.74 -2.03
N ALA A 228 8.45 -8.73 -3.32
CA ALA A 228 9.56 -7.96 -3.86
C ALA A 228 9.37 -6.44 -3.62
N SER A 229 8.16 -5.93 -3.84
CA SER A 229 7.82 -4.53 -3.53
C SER A 229 8.05 -4.20 -2.06
N TRP A 230 7.55 -5.00 -1.13
CA TRP A 230 7.68 -4.74 0.30
C TRP A 230 9.12 -4.82 0.79
N LEU A 231 9.88 -5.81 0.33
CA LEU A 231 11.30 -5.92 0.67
C LEU A 231 12.08 -4.68 0.19
N CYS A 232 11.85 -4.25 -1.04
CA CYS A 232 12.44 -3.03 -1.58
C CYS A 232 11.97 -1.79 -0.79
N TYR A 233 10.67 -1.69 -0.49
CA TYR A 233 10.10 -0.57 0.25
C TYR A 233 10.69 -0.41 1.63
N TYR A 234 10.73 -1.48 2.42
CA TYR A 234 11.28 -1.44 3.77
C TYR A 234 12.80 -1.23 3.77
N ARG A 235 13.50 -1.76 2.77
CA ARG A 235 14.91 -1.43 2.58
C ARG A 235 15.12 0.05 2.28
N ALA A 236 14.31 0.61 1.40
CA ALA A 236 14.34 2.04 1.11
C ALA A 236 13.98 2.89 2.34
N LEU A 237 12.98 2.48 3.12
CA LEU A 237 12.59 3.17 4.38
C LEU A 237 13.69 3.11 5.43
N GLN A 238 14.46 2.02 5.50
CA GLN A 238 15.55 1.88 6.46
C GLN A 238 16.64 2.92 6.23
N ASP A 239 17.04 3.09 4.97
CA ASP A 239 18.19 3.93 4.61
C ASP A 239 17.79 5.36 4.15
N GLY A 240 16.50 5.59 3.81
CA GLY A 240 16.00 6.84 3.27
C GLY A 240 14.98 7.56 4.15
N LEU A 241 14.63 8.78 3.79
CA LEU A 241 13.59 9.56 4.46
C LEU A 241 12.20 9.04 4.11
N ALA A 242 11.35 8.84 5.11
CA ALA A 242 9.99 8.35 4.87
C ALA A 242 9.16 9.35 4.05
N SER A 243 9.38 10.65 4.26
CA SER A 243 8.74 11.72 3.47
C SER A 243 9.08 11.69 1.98
N VAL A 244 10.16 11.02 1.60
CA VAL A 244 10.60 10.86 0.20
C VAL A 244 10.26 9.46 -0.34
N VAL A 245 10.53 8.41 0.44
CA VAL A 245 10.30 7.01 0.03
C VAL A 245 8.82 6.74 -0.23
N VAL A 246 7.92 7.23 0.65
CA VAL A 246 6.48 6.99 0.51
C VAL A 246 5.92 7.57 -0.79
N PRO A 247 6.19 8.82 -1.19
CA PRO A 247 5.78 9.34 -2.49
C PRO A 247 6.36 8.58 -3.68
N ILE A 248 7.63 8.16 -3.64
CA ILE A 248 8.25 7.38 -4.73
C ILE A 248 7.50 6.06 -4.93
N ASP A 249 7.15 5.36 -3.85
CA ASP A 249 6.36 4.12 -3.94
C ASP A 249 5.00 4.36 -4.62
N LYS A 250 4.38 5.53 -4.43
CA LYS A 250 3.13 5.89 -5.12
C LYS A 250 3.29 6.12 -6.62
N LEU A 251 4.51 6.28 -7.14
CA LEU A 251 4.77 6.27 -8.58
C LEU A 251 4.50 4.91 -9.23
N SER A 252 4.23 3.86 -8.45
CA SER A 252 3.66 2.60 -8.94
C SER A 252 2.43 2.80 -9.84
N ILE A 253 1.69 3.90 -9.66
CA ILE A 253 0.58 4.29 -10.52
C ILE A 253 1.02 4.50 -12.00
N LEU A 254 2.24 4.99 -12.24
CA LEU A 254 2.80 5.13 -13.60
C LEU A 254 2.91 3.77 -14.29
N VAL A 255 3.44 2.78 -13.56
CA VAL A 255 3.60 1.41 -14.06
C VAL A 255 2.22 0.80 -14.36
N THR A 256 1.27 0.98 -13.44
CA THR A 256 -0.10 0.49 -13.60
C THR A 256 -0.79 1.13 -14.81
N ILE A 257 -0.68 2.45 -15.00
CA ILE A 257 -1.29 3.17 -16.13
C ILE A 257 -0.64 2.77 -17.45
N LEU A 258 0.70 2.73 -17.51
CA LEU A 258 1.43 2.33 -18.71
C LEU A 258 0.98 0.93 -19.16
N PHE A 259 0.87 0.01 -18.22
CA PHE A 259 0.46 -1.35 -18.54
C PHE A 259 -1.04 -1.43 -18.90
N SER A 260 -1.93 -0.70 -18.20
CA SER A 260 -3.34 -0.60 -18.58
C SER A 260 -3.50 -0.06 -20.00
N TYR A 261 -2.68 0.91 -20.40
CA TYR A 261 -2.68 1.42 -21.77
C TYR A 261 -2.22 0.36 -22.78
N LEU A 262 -1.13 -0.37 -22.48
CA LEU A 262 -0.55 -1.35 -23.41
C LEU A 262 -1.40 -2.62 -23.54
N VAL A 263 -1.99 -3.10 -22.44
CA VAL A 263 -2.67 -4.40 -22.39
C VAL A 263 -4.18 -4.29 -22.51
N PHE A 264 -4.78 -3.31 -21.82
CA PHE A 264 -6.23 -3.11 -21.82
C PHE A 264 -6.68 -1.98 -22.77
N HIS A 265 -5.72 -1.28 -23.42
CA HIS A 265 -5.98 -0.12 -24.29
C HIS A 265 -6.82 0.97 -23.62
N GLU A 266 -6.75 1.07 -22.29
CA GLU A 266 -7.44 2.10 -21.52
C GLU A 266 -6.74 3.45 -21.72
N LYS A 267 -7.50 4.46 -22.18
CA LYS A 267 -6.96 5.81 -22.42
C LYS A 267 -7.11 6.67 -21.16
N LEU A 268 -6.04 7.37 -20.82
CA LEU A 268 -6.05 8.33 -19.72
C LEU A 268 -6.83 9.59 -20.10
N GLY A 269 -7.72 10.04 -19.24
CA GLY A 269 -8.41 11.32 -19.41
C GLY A 269 -7.47 12.51 -19.20
N LYS A 270 -7.81 13.67 -19.79
CA LYS A 270 -6.99 14.89 -19.67
C LYS A 270 -6.76 15.34 -18.22
N LYS A 271 -7.77 15.21 -17.36
CA LYS A 271 -7.69 15.55 -15.93
C LYS A 271 -6.78 14.58 -15.18
N GLU A 272 -6.92 13.28 -15.46
CA GLU A 272 -6.10 12.22 -14.90
C GLU A 272 -4.62 12.37 -15.32
N ALA A 273 -4.36 12.71 -16.59
CA ALA A 273 -3.01 13.00 -17.07
C ALA A 273 -2.39 14.21 -16.37
N GLY A 274 -3.16 15.30 -16.16
CA GLY A 274 -2.72 16.46 -15.38
C GLY A 274 -2.42 16.10 -13.92
N GLY A 275 -3.29 15.30 -13.28
CA GLY A 275 -3.06 14.80 -11.93
C GLY A 275 -1.80 13.95 -11.81
N LEU A 276 -1.57 13.08 -12.79
CA LEU A 276 -0.37 12.24 -12.87
C LEU A 276 0.92 13.09 -12.95
N VAL A 277 0.93 14.12 -13.80
CA VAL A 277 2.07 15.05 -13.92
C VAL A 277 2.36 15.73 -12.58
N LEU A 278 1.32 16.20 -11.87
CA LEU A 278 1.49 16.84 -10.56
C LEU A 278 2.07 15.87 -9.51
N ILE A 279 1.62 14.60 -9.48
CA ILE A 279 2.18 13.57 -8.59
C ILE A 279 3.66 13.34 -8.92
N VAL A 280 4.01 13.19 -10.20
CA VAL A 280 5.39 12.94 -10.64
C VAL A 280 6.28 14.12 -10.27
N VAL A 281 5.89 15.35 -10.61
CA VAL A 281 6.67 16.57 -10.33
C VAL A 281 6.82 16.75 -8.82
N GLY A 282 5.73 16.60 -8.06
CA GLY A 282 5.77 16.70 -6.60
C GLY A 282 6.69 15.63 -5.97
N THR A 283 6.61 14.38 -6.45
CA THR A 283 7.46 13.29 -5.92
C THR A 283 8.94 13.49 -6.27
N LEU A 284 9.25 13.86 -7.51
CA LEU A 284 10.63 14.13 -7.91
C LEU A 284 11.21 15.36 -7.21
N GLY A 285 10.37 16.39 -6.97
CA GLY A 285 10.76 17.55 -6.18
C GLY A 285 11.10 17.24 -4.72
N MET A 286 10.57 16.14 -4.15
CA MET A 286 10.95 15.69 -2.81
C MET A 286 12.39 15.14 -2.73
N LEU A 287 13.02 14.83 -3.86
CA LEU A 287 14.40 14.33 -3.93
C LEU A 287 15.44 15.46 -3.80
N VAL A 288 15.01 16.72 -3.99
CA VAL A 288 15.83 17.92 -3.89
C VAL A 288 15.63 18.57 -2.52
#